data_11c81b836339d1e5b971c58665a45cdb
#
_entry.id   11c81b836339d1e5b971c58665a45cdb
#
_cell.length_a   1.000
_cell.length_b   1.000
_cell.length_c   1.000
_cell.angle_alpha   90.00
_cell.angle_beta   90.00
_cell.angle_gamma   90.00
#
_symmetry.space_group_name_H-M   'P 1'
#
loop_
_entity.id
_entity.type
_entity.pdbx_description
1 polymer ?
#
loop_
_entity_poly.entity_id
_entity_poly.type
_entity_poly.pdbx_seq_one_letter_code
_entity_poly.pdbx_strand_id
1 'polypeptide(L)'
;LLFTAKIKFMSIIKNHSISVKHIEKSRIDEVDFNHLIFGEDFTDYMFECDFRNGSWGNPTIKPFGNLSISPAAKVFHYGQAVFEGMKAYKDEQGKIWLFRPEDNFNRINKSSKRLAIPEFPKEIFFEALESMLLLDKDWIKPGFGNSLYIRPFVIATESGVSASPSSEYKFMILFSPAQAYYSGDVKVVIAEHFSRSADGGVGAAKAAGNYAAQFYPTNLAKEQGFHQVIWTDSNEHKYLEEAGT
;
A
#
# COMPACT_ATOMS: atom_id res chain seq x y z
N LEU A 1 23.70 -6.80 -9.68
CA LEU A 1 23.02 -6.92 -10.98
C LEU A 1 21.62 -6.33 -10.83
N LEU A 2 21.48 -5.04 -11.16
CA LEU A 2 20.22 -4.30 -11.21
C LEU A 2 19.47 -4.71 -12.49
N PHE A 3 18.48 -5.57 -12.37
CA PHE A 3 17.50 -5.77 -13.43
C PHE A 3 16.42 -4.69 -13.31
N THR A 4 16.62 -3.57 -14.01
CA THR A 4 15.62 -2.54 -14.22
C THR A 4 14.72 -2.96 -15.36
N ALA A 5 13.47 -3.29 -15.06
CA ALA A 5 12.43 -3.43 -16.07
C ALA A 5 12.18 -2.06 -16.71
N LYS A 6 12.55 -1.92 -17.98
CA LYS A 6 12.35 -0.72 -18.79
C LYS A 6 10.86 -0.66 -19.14
N ILE A 7 10.08 0.14 -18.42
CA ILE A 7 8.73 0.46 -18.87
C ILE A 7 8.91 1.39 -20.08
N LYS A 8 8.77 0.81 -21.27
CA LYS A 8 8.69 1.57 -22.51
C LYS A 8 7.32 2.24 -22.49
N PHE A 9 7.28 3.57 -22.33
CA PHE A 9 6.08 4.36 -22.56
C PHE A 9 5.61 4.12 -24.00
N MET A 10 4.82 3.08 -24.20
CA MET A 10 4.08 2.89 -25.44
C MET A 10 2.65 3.38 -25.16
N SER A 11 2.31 4.48 -25.79
CA SER A 11 0.94 4.95 -25.96
C SER A 11 0.09 3.84 -26.60
N ILE A 12 -0.51 3.01 -25.79
CA ILE A 12 -1.62 2.15 -26.20
C ILE A 12 -2.73 2.44 -25.20
N ILE A 13 -3.48 3.49 -25.46
CA ILE A 13 -4.82 3.69 -24.91
C ILE A 13 -5.67 2.56 -25.50
N LYS A 14 -5.73 1.44 -24.81
CA LYS A 14 -6.73 0.38 -25.03
C LYS A 14 -7.81 0.56 -23.97
N ASN A 15 -8.94 1.09 -24.39
CA ASN A 15 -10.32 1.02 -23.90
C ASN A 15 -10.61 0.33 -22.53
N HIS A 16 -9.94 0.75 -21.47
CA HIS A 16 -10.52 0.77 -20.13
C HIS A 16 -10.48 2.24 -19.72
N SER A 17 -11.52 3.00 -20.00
CA SER A 17 -11.54 4.43 -19.72
C SER A 17 -11.63 4.65 -18.22
N ILE A 18 -10.48 4.80 -17.56
CA ILE A 18 -10.44 5.32 -16.20
C ILE A 18 -10.98 6.75 -16.24
N SER A 19 -12.06 6.99 -15.53
CA SER A 19 -12.61 8.34 -15.39
C SER A 19 -11.65 9.20 -14.56
N VAL A 20 -11.31 10.40 -15.05
CA VAL A 20 -10.45 11.34 -14.33
C VAL A 20 -11.25 12.58 -13.95
N LYS A 21 -11.33 12.85 -12.64
CA LYS A 21 -11.85 14.12 -12.11
C LYS A 21 -10.66 14.99 -11.73
N HIS A 22 -10.45 16.06 -12.48
CA HIS A 22 -9.31 16.95 -12.26
C HIS A 22 -9.47 17.80 -10.98
N ILE A 23 -8.33 18.09 -10.35
CA ILE A 23 -8.23 19.09 -9.28
C ILE A 23 -8.34 20.49 -9.89
N GLU A 24 -8.78 21.45 -9.08
CA GLU A 24 -8.75 22.89 -9.45
C GLU A 24 -7.38 23.49 -9.19
N LYS A 25 -6.72 23.08 -8.09
CA LYS A 25 -5.40 23.57 -7.68
C LYS A 25 -4.64 22.47 -6.96
N SER A 26 -3.34 22.35 -7.26
CA SER A 26 -2.44 21.43 -6.54
C SER A 26 -2.19 21.91 -5.11
N ARG A 27 -2.05 20.95 -4.19
CA ARG A 27 -1.68 21.18 -2.78
C ARG A 27 -0.17 21.05 -2.55
N ILE A 28 0.62 20.87 -3.61
CA ILE A 28 2.06 20.62 -3.51
C ILE A 28 2.80 21.73 -2.76
N ASP A 29 2.34 22.98 -2.89
CA ASP A 29 2.92 24.15 -2.20
C ASP A 29 2.61 24.20 -0.71
N GLU A 30 1.69 23.36 -0.22
CA GLU A 30 1.30 23.25 1.19
C GLU A 30 2.20 22.27 1.96
N VAL A 31 3.07 21.49 1.27
CA VAL A 31 3.89 20.44 1.86
C VAL A 31 5.35 20.87 1.96
N ASP A 32 5.92 20.74 3.16
CA ASP A 32 7.35 20.94 3.39
C ASP A 32 8.15 19.68 3.04
N PHE A 33 8.69 19.64 1.83
CA PHE A 33 9.52 18.53 1.35
C PHE A 33 10.85 18.36 2.10
N ASN A 34 11.24 19.28 2.97
CA ASN A 34 12.45 19.14 3.79
C ASN A 34 12.17 18.40 5.12
N HIS A 35 10.90 18.33 5.54
CA HIS A 35 10.50 17.74 6.83
C HIS A 35 9.32 16.76 6.66
N LEU A 36 9.39 15.89 5.66
CA LEU A 36 8.34 14.89 5.42
C LEU A 36 8.27 13.87 6.55
N ILE A 37 7.07 13.63 7.06
CA ILE A 37 6.76 12.49 7.94
C ILE A 37 6.13 11.41 7.08
N PHE A 38 6.69 10.21 7.14
CA PHE A 38 6.24 9.11 6.29
C PHE A 38 4.75 8.82 6.44
N GLY A 39 4.00 8.96 5.34
CA GLY A 39 2.59 8.61 5.27
C GLY A 39 1.62 9.64 5.85
N GLU A 40 2.05 10.86 6.18
CA GLU A 40 1.18 11.95 6.64
C GLU A 40 0.72 12.86 5.51
N ASP A 41 1.62 13.18 4.57
CA ASP A 41 1.28 13.96 3.38
C ASP A 41 0.87 13.05 2.22
N PHE A 42 -0.19 13.45 1.50
CA PHE A 42 -0.68 12.73 0.33
C PHE A 42 -0.72 13.66 -0.88
N THR A 43 -0.51 13.07 -2.07
CA THR A 43 -0.55 13.79 -3.34
C THR A 43 -1.96 14.30 -3.67
N ASP A 44 -2.08 14.96 -4.82
CA ASP A 44 -3.32 15.59 -5.23
C ASP A 44 -4.42 14.60 -5.61
N TYR A 45 -4.04 13.40 -6.06
CA TYR A 45 -4.99 12.42 -6.58
C TYR A 45 -5.01 11.11 -5.80
N MET A 46 -6.15 10.43 -5.88
CA MET A 46 -6.31 9.04 -5.46
C MET A 46 -7.09 8.26 -6.53
N PHE A 47 -6.81 6.95 -6.62
CA PHE A 47 -7.57 6.02 -7.46
C PHE A 47 -8.53 5.21 -6.61
N GLU A 48 -9.72 4.94 -7.15
CA GLU A 48 -10.68 3.99 -6.59
C GLU A 48 -11.38 3.16 -7.67
N CYS A 49 -11.72 1.92 -7.32
CA CYS A 49 -12.51 1.01 -8.14
C CYS A 49 -13.35 0.13 -7.23
N ASP A 50 -14.65 0.04 -7.51
CA ASP A 50 -15.57 -0.76 -6.70
C ASP A 50 -15.75 -2.18 -7.27
N PHE A 51 -15.86 -3.17 -6.37
CA PHE A 51 -16.34 -4.49 -6.70
C PHE A 51 -17.77 -4.64 -6.22
N ARG A 52 -18.69 -4.84 -7.14
CA ARG A 52 -20.11 -5.05 -6.87
C ARG A 52 -20.70 -6.00 -7.89
N ASN A 53 -21.73 -6.75 -7.50
CA ASN A 53 -22.40 -7.69 -8.40
C ASN A 53 -21.45 -8.66 -9.14
N GLY A 54 -20.38 -9.09 -8.44
CA GLY A 54 -19.41 -10.06 -8.95
C GLY A 54 -18.35 -9.50 -9.91
N SER A 55 -18.23 -8.17 -10.07
CA SER A 55 -17.24 -7.56 -10.97
C SER A 55 -16.65 -6.26 -10.44
N TRP A 56 -15.39 -5.98 -10.84
CA TRP A 56 -14.77 -4.68 -10.68
C TRP A 56 -15.31 -3.71 -11.74
N GLY A 57 -15.65 -2.49 -11.31
CA GLY A 57 -16.21 -1.47 -12.19
C GLY A 57 -15.99 -0.06 -11.72
N ASN A 58 -16.27 0.90 -12.61
CA ASN A 58 -16.15 2.34 -12.37
C ASN A 58 -14.75 2.79 -11.89
N PRO A 59 -13.65 2.38 -12.53
CA PRO A 59 -12.32 2.84 -12.15
C PRO A 59 -12.25 4.36 -12.31
N THR A 60 -11.85 5.06 -11.23
CA THR A 60 -11.88 6.53 -11.19
C THR A 60 -10.62 7.06 -10.50
N ILE A 61 -9.95 8.03 -11.13
CA ILE A 61 -8.96 8.89 -10.50
C ILE A 61 -9.66 10.20 -10.13
N LYS A 62 -9.51 10.64 -8.89
CA LYS A 62 -10.18 11.83 -8.36
C LYS A 62 -9.29 12.57 -7.36
N PRO A 63 -9.63 13.82 -6.99
CA PRO A 63 -8.94 14.53 -5.93
C PRO A 63 -8.89 13.69 -4.64
N PHE A 64 -7.72 13.69 -3.98
CA PHE A 64 -7.55 13.05 -2.67
C PHE A 64 -8.52 13.65 -1.65
N GLY A 65 -9.18 12.79 -0.90
CA GLY A 65 -10.15 13.21 0.11
C GLY A 65 -10.76 12.04 0.90
N ASN A 66 -11.69 12.37 1.75
CA ASN A 66 -12.35 11.41 2.63
C ASN A 66 -13.24 10.43 1.87
N LEU A 67 -13.36 9.23 2.44
CA LEU A 67 -14.35 8.24 2.01
C LEU A 67 -15.61 8.35 2.84
N SER A 68 -16.76 8.28 2.17
CA SER A 68 -18.02 8.02 2.84
C SER A 68 -18.28 6.52 2.85
N ILE A 69 -18.26 5.90 4.02
CA ILE A 69 -18.40 4.46 4.21
C ILE A 69 -19.32 4.17 5.40
N SER A 70 -20.17 3.15 5.27
CA SER A 70 -21.07 2.74 6.35
C SER A 70 -20.26 2.31 7.59
N PRO A 71 -20.66 2.72 8.82
CA PRO A 71 -20.04 2.19 10.04
C PRO A 71 -20.22 0.67 10.20
N ALA A 72 -21.19 0.07 9.51
CA ALA A 72 -21.39 -1.38 9.46
C ALA A 72 -20.56 -2.07 8.36
N ALA A 73 -19.66 -1.36 7.65
CA ALA A 73 -18.80 -1.99 6.66
C ALA A 73 -17.91 -3.07 7.30
N LYS A 74 -17.85 -4.25 6.69
CA LYS A 74 -17.17 -5.43 7.25
C LYS A 74 -15.69 -5.20 7.56
N VAL A 75 -15.03 -4.28 6.87
CA VAL A 75 -13.64 -3.92 7.18
C VAL A 75 -13.45 -3.45 8.62
N PHE A 76 -14.42 -2.73 9.20
CA PHE A 76 -14.34 -2.22 10.57
C PHE A 76 -14.53 -3.31 11.63
N HIS A 77 -15.24 -4.39 11.29
CA HIS A 77 -15.60 -5.45 12.23
C HIS A 77 -14.67 -6.67 12.14
N TYR A 78 -14.18 -6.99 10.94
CA TYR A 78 -13.42 -8.23 10.69
C TYR A 78 -12.05 -7.97 10.07
N GLY A 79 -11.67 -6.72 9.82
CA GLY A 79 -10.37 -6.37 9.26
C GLY A 79 -10.09 -7.02 7.90
N GLN A 80 -11.13 -7.31 7.09
CA GLN A 80 -10.95 -7.91 5.77
C GLN A 80 -10.40 -6.86 4.81
N ALA A 81 -9.07 -6.69 4.88
CA ALA A 81 -8.30 -5.71 4.11
C ALA A 81 -6.90 -6.23 3.84
N VAL A 82 -6.38 -5.91 2.65
CA VAL A 82 -5.00 -6.17 2.23
C VAL A 82 -4.40 -4.90 1.65
N PHE A 83 -3.07 -4.79 1.70
CA PHE A 83 -2.39 -3.63 1.13
C PHE A 83 -1.04 -4.00 0.53
N GLU A 84 -0.48 -3.07 -0.21
CA GLU A 84 0.85 -3.12 -0.78
C GLU A 84 1.63 -1.84 -0.49
N GLY A 85 2.93 -1.89 -0.74
CA GLY A 85 3.81 -0.74 -0.70
C GLY A 85 4.91 -0.87 -1.72
N MET A 86 5.05 0.13 -2.57
CA MET A 86 6.14 0.26 -3.52
C MET A 86 6.54 1.73 -3.62
N LYS A 87 7.62 2.02 -4.32
CA LYS A 87 8.12 3.39 -4.47
C LYS A 87 8.36 3.73 -5.94
N ALA A 88 8.05 4.97 -6.30
CA ALA A 88 8.48 5.57 -7.55
C ALA A 88 9.63 6.54 -7.27
N TYR A 89 10.57 6.59 -8.20
CA TYR A 89 11.76 7.44 -8.15
C TYR A 89 11.85 8.27 -9.41
N LYS A 90 12.38 9.49 -9.32
CA LYS A 90 12.63 10.35 -10.47
C LYS A 90 14.14 10.57 -10.61
N ASP A 91 14.68 10.30 -11.80
CA ASP A 91 16.07 10.61 -12.10
C ASP A 91 16.27 12.09 -12.46
N GLU A 92 17.54 12.48 -12.65
CA GLU A 92 17.92 13.87 -13.00
C GLU A 92 17.40 14.31 -14.37
N GLN A 93 17.05 13.37 -15.25
CA GLN A 93 16.45 13.62 -16.56
C GLN A 93 14.92 13.73 -16.48
N GLY A 94 14.33 13.61 -15.27
CA GLY A 94 12.90 13.68 -15.03
C GLY A 94 12.13 12.40 -15.34
N LYS A 95 12.83 11.30 -15.62
CA LYS A 95 12.21 10.01 -15.89
C LYS A 95 11.81 9.32 -14.59
N ILE A 96 10.59 8.74 -14.58
CA ILE A 96 10.04 8.02 -13.43
C ILE A 96 10.37 6.53 -13.54
N TRP A 97 10.80 5.96 -12.43
CA TRP A 97 11.20 4.57 -12.32
C TRP A 97 10.42 3.86 -11.23
N LEU A 98 10.01 2.62 -11.50
CA LEU A 98 9.44 1.68 -10.53
C LEU A 98 10.34 0.45 -10.43
N PHE A 99 10.44 -0.10 -9.21
CA PHE A 99 11.16 -1.35 -8.99
C PHE A 99 10.19 -2.51 -8.86
N ARG A 100 10.20 -3.42 -9.84
CA ARG A 100 9.43 -4.69 -9.87
C ARG A 100 7.92 -4.54 -9.51
N PRO A 101 7.17 -3.60 -10.11
CA PRO A 101 5.77 -3.36 -9.75
C PRO A 101 4.85 -4.55 -10.03
N GLU A 102 5.24 -5.45 -10.97
CA GLU A 102 4.50 -6.69 -11.23
C GLU A 102 4.52 -7.65 -10.04
N ASP A 103 5.63 -7.73 -9.30
CA ASP A 103 5.69 -8.58 -8.10
C ASP A 103 4.80 -8.04 -6.99
N ASN A 104 4.71 -6.72 -6.83
CA ASN A 104 3.78 -6.09 -5.90
C ASN A 104 2.32 -6.35 -6.30
N PHE A 105 2.00 -6.22 -7.58
CA PHE A 105 0.67 -6.57 -8.11
C PHE A 105 0.32 -8.05 -7.84
N ASN A 106 1.25 -8.97 -8.11
CA ASN A 106 1.03 -10.39 -7.86
C ASN A 106 0.85 -10.68 -6.35
N ARG A 107 1.61 -9.98 -5.49
CA ARG A 107 1.52 -10.16 -4.03
C ARG A 107 0.20 -9.63 -3.45
N ILE A 108 -0.32 -8.47 -3.91
CA ILE A 108 -1.62 -7.99 -3.44
C ILE A 108 -2.74 -8.96 -3.83
N ASN A 109 -2.72 -9.54 -5.03
CA ASN A 109 -3.71 -10.54 -5.45
C ASN A 109 -3.56 -11.87 -4.68
N LYS A 110 -2.31 -12.31 -4.41
CA LYS A 110 -2.08 -13.48 -3.55
C LYS A 110 -2.61 -13.24 -2.13
N SER A 111 -2.42 -12.05 -1.58
CA SER A 111 -2.94 -11.64 -0.28
C SER A 111 -4.47 -11.56 -0.29
N SER A 112 -5.06 -11.01 -1.34
CA SER A 112 -6.51 -10.94 -1.55
C SER A 112 -7.14 -12.32 -1.56
N LYS A 113 -6.57 -13.25 -2.32
CA LYS A 113 -7.04 -14.64 -2.38
C LYS A 113 -7.04 -15.31 -1.00
N ARG A 114 -6.00 -15.08 -0.16
CA ARG A 114 -5.93 -15.64 1.21
C ARG A 114 -7.06 -15.15 2.12
N LEU A 115 -7.57 -13.93 1.88
CA LEU A 115 -8.65 -13.31 2.66
C LEU A 115 -10.01 -13.39 1.96
N ALA A 116 -10.17 -14.25 0.93
CA ALA A 116 -11.39 -14.38 0.13
C ALA A 116 -11.83 -13.03 -0.50
N ILE A 117 -10.89 -12.20 -0.88
CA ILE A 117 -11.11 -10.95 -1.66
C ILE A 117 -10.91 -11.28 -3.13
N PRO A 118 -11.78 -10.81 -4.06
CA PRO A 118 -11.60 -11.00 -5.49
C PRO A 118 -10.30 -10.42 -6.02
N GLU A 119 -9.67 -11.12 -6.97
CA GLU A 119 -8.47 -10.62 -7.64
C GLU A 119 -8.77 -9.32 -8.41
N PHE A 120 -7.84 -8.36 -8.32
CA PHE A 120 -7.94 -7.11 -9.05
C PHE A 120 -7.34 -7.27 -10.47
N PRO A 121 -7.96 -6.71 -11.53
CA PRO A 121 -7.48 -6.85 -12.90
C PRO A 121 -6.13 -6.15 -13.15
N LYS A 122 -5.20 -6.84 -13.82
CA LYS A 122 -3.85 -6.35 -14.11
C LYS A 122 -3.86 -5.08 -14.94
N GLU A 123 -4.69 -5.05 -15.97
CA GLU A 123 -4.79 -3.96 -16.92
C GLU A 123 -5.22 -2.66 -16.23
N ILE A 124 -6.25 -2.74 -15.39
CA ILE A 124 -6.76 -1.57 -14.64
C ILE A 124 -5.71 -1.09 -13.63
N PHE A 125 -5.00 -2.01 -12.97
CA PHE A 125 -3.96 -1.66 -11.99
C PHE A 125 -2.84 -0.83 -12.63
N PHE A 126 -2.27 -1.31 -13.73
CA PHE A 126 -1.14 -0.64 -14.37
C PHE A 126 -1.55 0.64 -15.08
N GLU A 127 -2.74 0.69 -15.70
CA GLU A 127 -3.30 1.92 -16.28
C GLU A 127 -3.53 3.00 -15.22
N ALA A 128 -4.10 2.62 -14.07
CA ALA A 128 -4.29 3.52 -12.93
C ALA A 128 -2.96 4.05 -12.38
N LEU A 129 -1.99 3.15 -12.18
CA LEU A 129 -0.67 3.48 -11.66
C LEU A 129 0.06 4.46 -12.58
N GLU A 130 0.08 4.20 -13.89
CA GLU A 130 0.71 5.07 -14.87
C GLU A 130 0.02 6.43 -14.93
N SER A 131 -1.31 6.46 -15.01
CA SER A 131 -2.09 7.70 -15.08
C SER A 131 -1.89 8.58 -13.84
N MET A 132 -1.91 8.00 -12.65
CA MET A 132 -1.66 8.73 -11.40
C MET A 132 -0.23 9.26 -11.34
N LEU A 133 0.79 8.48 -11.76
CA LEU A 133 2.19 8.92 -11.78
C LEU A 133 2.41 10.10 -12.74
N LEU A 134 1.66 10.16 -13.84
CA LEU A 134 1.70 11.28 -14.77
C LEU A 134 1.02 12.53 -14.21
N LEU A 135 -0.13 12.37 -13.53
CA LEU A 135 -0.86 13.47 -12.91
C LEU A 135 -0.09 14.09 -11.74
N ASP A 136 0.51 13.24 -10.89
CA ASP A 136 1.24 13.63 -9.68
C ASP A 136 2.77 13.68 -9.90
N LYS A 137 3.25 13.79 -11.14
CA LYS A 137 4.69 13.73 -11.47
C LYS A 137 5.56 14.76 -10.75
N ASP A 138 4.99 15.90 -10.38
CA ASP A 138 5.72 17.00 -9.75
C ASP A 138 5.91 16.76 -8.23
N TRP A 139 5.13 15.83 -7.66
CA TRP A 139 5.30 15.34 -6.29
C TRP A 139 6.51 14.41 -6.14
N ILE A 140 7.04 13.86 -7.24
CA ILE A 140 8.21 13.00 -7.22
C ILE A 140 9.45 13.88 -7.34
N LYS A 141 10.10 14.19 -6.21
CA LYS A 141 11.31 15.00 -6.22
C LYS A 141 12.51 14.16 -6.65
N PRO A 142 13.41 14.68 -7.52
CA PRO A 142 14.65 14.00 -7.86
C PRO A 142 15.63 14.01 -6.66
N GLY A 143 16.69 13.21 -6.75
CA GLY A 143 17.78 13.17 -5.78
C GLY A 143 17.72 11.98 -4.83
N PHE A 144 18.90 11.69 -4.26
CA PHE A 144 19.09 10.55 -3.37
C PHE A 144 18.23 10.67 -2.10
N GLY A 145 17.58 9.57 -1.72
CA GLY A 145 16.68 9.51 -0.55
C GLY A 145 15.23 9.90 -0.85
N ASN A 146 14.97 10.69 -1.90
CA ASN A 146 13.62 11.07 -2.28
C ASN A 146 12.90 9.95 -3.03
N SER A 147 11.61 9.80 -2.76
CA SER A 147 10.75 8.84 -3.45
C SER A 147 9.28 9.26 -3.31
N LEU A 148 8.43 8.69 -4.15
CA LEU A 148 6.99 8.70 -3.95
C LEU A 148 6.55 7.31 -3.49
N TYR A 149 6.04 7.22 -2.28
CA TYR A 149 5.48 5.98 -1.76
C TYR A 149 4.09 5.74 -2.35
N ILE A 150 3.87 4.54 -2.83
CA ILE A 150 2.64 4.09 -3.49
C ILE A 150 1.97 3.06 -2.59
N ARG A 151 0.72 3.31 -2.18
CA ARG A 151 -0.09 2.46 -1.30
C ARG A 151 -1.33 1.94 -2.02
N PRO A 152 -1.24 0.81 -2.75
CA PRO A 152 -2.42 0.05 -3.17
C PRO A 152 -3.02 -0.68 -1.97
N PHE A 153 -4.35 -0.72 -1.87
CA PHE A 153 -5.05 -1.50 -0.85
C PHE A 153 -6.48 -1.85 -1.26
N VAL A 154 -7.03 -2.87 -0.62
CA VAL A 154 -8.41 -3.31 -0.80
C VAL A 154 -9.08 -3.41 0.56
N ILE A 155 -10.30 -2.93 0.66
CA ILE A 155 -11.14 -3.00 1.86
C ILE A 155 -12.51 -3.60 1.53
N ALA A 156 -13.06 -4.36 2.48
CA ALA A 156 -14.45 -4.86 2.42
C ALA A 156 -15.44 -3.76 2.77
N THR A 157 -16.35 -3.45 1.84
CA THR A 157 -17.27 -2.30 1.96
C THR A 157 -18.73 -2.69 2.16
N GLU A 158 -19.09 -3.98 2.02
CA GLU A 158 -20.44 -4.46 2.32
C GLU A 158 -20.86 -4.09 3.74
N SER A 159 -22.07 -3.54 3.86
CA SER A 159 -22.65 -3.16 5.15
C SER A 159 -23.31 -4.39 5.80
N GLY A 160 -22.78 -4.81 6.93
CA GLY A 160 -23.29 -5.94 7.70
C GLY A 160 -22.30 -6.43 8.75
N VAL A 161 -22.83 -6.95 9.87
CA VAL A 161 -22.04 -7.44 11.00
C VAL A 161 -22.02 -8.98 11.08
N SER A 162 -22.39 -9.68 10.01
CA SER A 162 -22.25 -11.14 9.93
C SER A 162 -20.79 -11.51 9.63
N ALA A 163 -20.24 -12.49 10.37
CA ALA A 163 -18.89 -12.99 10.17
C ALA A 163 -18.81 -13.89 8.93
N SER A 164 -18.81 -13.28 7.77
CA SER A 164 -18.71 -13.93 6.46
C SER A 164 -17.88 -13.05 5.51
N PRO A 165 -17.27 -13.61 4.45
CA PRO A 165 -16.63 -12.80 3.43
C PRO A 165 -17.57 -11.73 2.88
N SER A 166 -17.04 -10.56 2.57
CA SER A 166 -17.79 -9.48 1.94
C SER A 166 -18.19 -9.84 0.51
N SER A 167 -19.32 -9.30 0.05
CA SER A 167 -19.72 -9.34 -1.35
C SER A 167 -19.35 -8.05 -2.11
N GLU A 168 -18.93 -6.99 -1.38
CA GLU A 168 -18.55 -5.71 -1.94
C GLU A 168 -17.18 -5.27 -1.42
N TYR A 169 -16.34 -4.75 -2.31
CA TYR A 169 -15.00 -4.27 -1.99
C TYR A 169 -14.71 -2.96 -2.71
N LYS A 170 -13.72 -2.24 -2.20
CA LYS A 170 -13.13 -1.07 -2.85
C LYS A 170 -11.61 -1.26 -2.94
N PHE A 171 -11.08 -1.21 -4.17
CA PHE A 171 -9.64 -1.12 -4.44
C PHE A 171 -9.24 0.35 -4.54
N MET A 172 -8.12 0.71 -3.93
CA MET A 172 -7.63 2.08 -3.93
C MET A 172 -6.12 2.15 -4.12
N ILE A 173 -5.63 3.28 -4.66
CA ILE A 173 -4.21 3.63 -4.68
C ILE A 173 -4.08 5.05 -4.14
N LEU A 174 -3.18 5.23 -3.16
CA LEU A 174 -2.78 6.53 -2.62
C LEU A 174 -1.29 6.74 -2.85
N PHE A 175 -0.87 7.99 -3.04
CA PHE A 175 0.53 8.37 -3.12
C PHE A 175 0.90 9.31 -1.97
N SER A 176 2.13 9.14 -1.46
CA SER A 176 2.68 9.96 -0.38
C SER A 176 4.15 10.26 -0.68
N PRO A 177 4.59 11.53 -0.70
CA PRO A 177 6.00 11.85 -0.81
C PRO A 177 6.76 11.27 0.40
N ALA A 178 7.93 10.74 0.16
CA ALA A 178 8.71 10.08 1.20
C ALA A 178 10.21 10.29 1.02
N GLN A 179 10.90 10.36 2.16
CA GLN A 179 12.36 10.36 2.25
C GLN A 179 12.87 9.06 2.87
N ALA A 180 14.17 9.01 3.18
CA ALA A 180 14.75 7.86 3.87
C ALA A 180 14.07 7.66 5.23
N TYR A 181 13.60 6.44 5.50
CA TYR A 181 12.82 6.12 6.70
C TYR A 181 13.67 6.14 7.98
N TYR A 182 14.93 5.72 7.88
CA TYR A 182 15.88 5.70 9.00
C TYR A 182 17.09 6.57 8.70
N SER A 183 17.53 7.30 9.73
CA SER A 183 18.81 8.03 9.76
C SER A 183 19.68 7.40 10.85
N GLY A 184 20.76 6.69 10.46
CA GLY A 184 21.68 6.05 11.40
C GLY A 184 21.37 4.59 11.74
N ASP A 185 21.97 4.10 12.84
CA ASP A 185 21.86 2.71 13.27
C ASP A 185 20.48 2.40 13.84
N VAL A 186 19.92 1.25 13.45
CA VAL A 186 18.63 0.76 13.94
C VAL A 186 18.85 -0.28 15.02
N LYS A 187 18.46 0.04 16.26
CA LYS A 187 18.47 -0.91 17.38
C LYS A 187 17.26 -1.81 17.30
N VAL A 188 17.50 -3.11 17.35
CA VAL A 188 16.45 -4.13 17.24
C VAL A 188 16.43 -5.05 18.46
N VAL A 189 15.26 -5.56 18.79
CA VAL A 189 15.08 -6.63 19.79
C VAL A 189 14.56 -7.89 19.09
N ILE A 190 15.03 -9.05 19.52
CA ILE A 190 14.54 -10.33 19.03
C ILE A 190 13.30 -10.70 19.86
N ALA A 191 12.20 -11.08 19.20
CA ALA A 191 10.98 -11.50 19.86
C ALA A 191 11.19 -12.88 20.53
N GLU A 192 10.90 -12.96 21.82
CA GLU A 192 11.01 -14.20 22.61
C GLU A 192 9.67 -14.77 23.05
N HIS A 193 8.58 -14.03 22.82
CA HIS A 193 7.24 -14.42 23.30
C HIS A 193 6.14 -14.17 22.27
N PHE A 194 6.13 -12.99 21.62
CA PHE A 194 5.11 -12.65 20.65
C PHE A 194 5.51 -13.15 19.27
N SER A 195 4.54 -13.67 18.51
CA SER A 195 4.73 -14.15 17.14
C SER A 195 3.98 -13.30 16.17
N ARG A 196 4.58 -13.05 15.01
CA ARG A 196 3.96 -12.34 13.88
C ARG A 196 3.19 -13.29 12.96
N SER A 197 3.70 -14.49 12.76
CA SER A 197 3.14 -15.51 11.87
C SER A 197 3.22 -16.89 12.50
N ALA A 198 2.31 -17.78 12.12
CA ALA A 198 2.26 -19.16 12.53
C ALA A 198 1.94 -20.05 11.32
N ASP A 199 2.27 -21.34 11.42
CA ASP A 199 1.96 -22.34 10.41
C ASP A 199 0.45 -22.38 10.14
N GLY A 200 0.06 -22.35 8.85
CA GLY A 200 -1.33 -22.30 8.42
C GLY A 200 -2.04 -20.95 8.67
N GLY A 201 -1.39 -20.00 9.32
CA GLY A 201 -1.89 -18.67 9.59
C GLY A 201 -1.90 -17.76 8.36
N VAL A 202 -2.03 -16.45 8.60
CA VAL A 202 -2.11 -15.42 7.56
C VAL A 202 -0.80 -14.66 7.32
N GLY A 203 0.32 -15.13 7.89
CA GLY A 203 1.63 -14.48 7.84
C GLY A 203 2.13 -14.18 6.42
N ALA A 204 1.85 -15.07 5.45
CA ALA A 204 2.24 -14.89 4.06
C ALA A 204 1.36 -13.89 3.28
N ALA A 205 0.25 -13.43 3.85
CA ALA A 205 -0.60 -12.40 3.26
C ALA A 205 -0.25 -11.02 3.83
N LYS A 206 -0.23 -10.00 3.00
CA LYS A 206 -0.07 -8.62 3.46
C LYS A 206 -1.42 -8.07 3.92
N ALA A 207 -1.96 -8.71 4.98
CA ALA A 207 -3.25 -8.43 5.59
C ALA A 207 -3.13 -7.33 6.67
N ALA A 208 -4.08 -6.41 6.71
CA ALA A 208 -4.07 -5.29 7.67
C ALA A 208 -4.01 -5.77 9.14
N GLY A 209 -4.74 -6.84 9.47
CA GLY A 209 -4.77 -7.41 10.82
C GLY A 209 -3.42 -7.92 11.34
N ASN A 210 -2.54 -8.40 10.44
CA ASN A 210 -1.19 -8.80 10.83
C ASN A 210 -0.37 -7.65 11.41
N TYR A 211 -0.63 -6.42 10.96
CA TYR A 211 0.08 -5.23 11.43
C TYR A 211 -0.49 -4.73 12.75
N ALA A 212 -1.80 -4.74 12.91
CA ALA A 212 -2.44 -4.38 14.18
C ALA A 212 -1.96 -5.29 15.32
N ALA A 213 -1.80 -6.59 15.08
CA ALA A 213 -1.29 -7.54 16.06
C ALA A 213 0.16 -7.24 16.51
N GLN A 214 0.95 -6.53 15.70
CA GLN A 214 2.32 -6.17 16.02
C GLN A 214 2.45 -4.89 16.86
N PHE A 215 1.42 -4.05 16.96
CA PHE A 215 1.54 -2.74 17.62
C PHE A 215 1.90 -2.85 19.09
N TYR A 216 1.28 -3.73 19.83
CA TYR A 216 1.58 -3.91 21.26
C TYR A 216 3.05 -4.32 21.50
N PRO A 217 3.57 -5.42 20.94
CA PRO A 217 4.97 -5.80 21.15
C PRO A 217 5.97 -4.76 20.58
N THR A 218 5.63 -4.08 19.50
CA THR A 218 6.48 -3.00 18.96
C THR A 218 6.53 -1.80 19.93
N ASN A 219 5.43 -1.46 20.59
CA ASN A 219 5.43 -0.41 21.59
C ASN A 219 6.26 -0.79 22.81
N LEU A 220 6.16 -2.04 23.31
CA LEU A 220 7.03 -2.52 24.38
C LEU A 220 8.52 -2.43 24.00
N ALA A 221 8.87 -2.75 22.75
CA ALA A 221 10.24 -2.63 22.26
C ALA A 221 10.70 -1.14 22.26
N LYS A 222 9.84 -0.22 21.82
CA LYS A 222 10.13 1.23 21.81
C LYS A 222 10.34 1.79 23.21
N GLU A 223 9.53 1.38 24.19
CA GLU A 223 9.68 1.76 25.60
C GLU A 223 11.04 1.34 26.18
N GLN A 224 11.63 0.25 25.65
CA GLN A 224 12.96 -0.25 26.00
C GLN A 224 14.09 0.40 25.15
N GLY A 225 13.78 1.36 24.27
CA GLY A 225 14.74 2.06 23.42
C GLY A 225 15.14 1.34 22.14
N PHE A 226 14.38 0.32 21.71
CA PHE A 226 14.55 -0.34 20.42
C PHE A 226 13.68 0.32 19.34
N HIS A 227 14.12 0.26 18.08
CA HIS A 227 13.41 0.83 16.95
C HIS A 227 12.51 -0.19 16.26
N GLN A 228 12.92 -1.48 16.28
CA GLN A 228 12.23 -2.57 15.57
C GLN A 228 12.31 -3.88 16.34
N VAL A 229 11.40 -4.79 15.99
CA VAL A 229 11.38 -6.18 16.45
C VAL A 229 11.79 -7.09 15.30
N ILE A 230 12.75 -7.99 15.56
CA ILE A 230 13.03 -9.16 14.71
C ILE A 230 12.13 -10.27 15.19
N TRP A 231 11.22 -10.72 14.36
CA TRP A 231 10.29 -11.79 14.68
C TRP A 231 10.96 -13.15 14.57
N THR A 232 10.48 -14.07 15.36
CA THR A 232 10.93 -15.46 15.41
C THR A 232 9.76 -16.39 15.13
N ASP A 233 10.08 -17.66 14.85
CA ASP A 233 9.08 -18.71 14.66
C ASP A 233 8.14 -18.84 15.86
N SER A 234 6.89 -19.19 15.59
CA SER A 234 5.82 -19.23 16.62
C SER A 234 5.88 -20.42 17.54
N ASN A 235 6.71 -21.43 17.25
CA ASN A 235 6.74 -22.70 18.02
C ASN A 235 7.78 -22.67 19.13
N GLU A 236 9.03 -22.35 18.78
CA GLU A 236 10.16 -22.45 19.69
C GLU A 236 10.86 -21.11 19.93
N HIS A 237 10.51 -20.05 19.18
CA HIS A 237 11.19 -18.74 19.15
C HIS A 237 12.71 -18.85 18.91
N LYS A 238 13.10 -19.80 18.07
CA LYS A 238 14.49 -20.19 17.84
C LYS A 238 15.05 -19.69 16.51
N TYR A 239 14.20 -19.62 15.50
CA TYR A 239 14.59 -19.22 14.15
C TYR A 239 14.16 -17.79 13.88
N LEU A 240 15.09 -16.99 13.33
CA LEU A 240 14.78 -15.62 12.92
C LEU A 240 13.95 -15.66 11.63
N GLU A 241 12.88 -14.88 11.57
CA GLU A 241 12.02 -14.79 10.41
C GLU A 241 12.21 -13.43 9.70
N GLU A 242 11.60 -12.37 10.19
CA GLU A 242 11.65 -11.06 9.55
C GLU A 242 11.57 -9.90 10.54
N ALA A 243 11.92 -8.69 10.10
CA ALA A 243 11.58 -7.46 10.80
C ALA A 243 10.17 -6.99 10.41
N GLY A 244 9.53 -6.17 11.26
CA GLY A 244 8.15 -5.73 11.06
C GLY A 244 7.94 -4.75 9.87
N THR A 245 9.01 -4.20 9.31
CA THR A 245 8.99 -3.25 8.17
C THR A 245 10.08 -3.58 7.18
#